data_fa0ad6b0ed0754d744d43d884490e579
#
_entry.id   fa0ad6b0ed0754d744d43d884490e579
#
_cell.length_a   1.000
_cell.length_b   1.000
_cell.length_c   1.000
_cell.angle_alpha   90.00
_cell.angle_beta   90.00
_cell.angle_gamma   90.00
#
_symmetry.space_group_name_H-M   'P 1'
#
loop_
_entity.id
_entity.type
_entity.pdbx_description
1 polymer ?
#
loop_
_entity_poly.entity_id
_entity_poly.type
_entity_poly.pdbx_seq_one_letter_code
_entity_poly.pdbx_strand_id
1 'polypeptide(L)'
;MRKPVRTFAIVFALIAAVTVQADDAADASALKVMDAFMAAFNARDTQAWADTLLYPHVRFAGGTVTPFADRDAFIAANHIDKLIAGEGWDHSKWDSLQIVQSSPKKVHIAVEFSRYHADGTKYASYPSMYIVEHVDGRWGIRARSSFAP
;
A
#
# COMPACT_ATOMS: atom_id res chain seq x y z
N MET A 1 -56.51 -41.78 20.35
CA MET A 1 -55.98 -40.75 19.42
C MET A 1 -54.56 -40.39 19.85
N ARG A 2 -53.55 -40.87 19.09
CA ARG A 2 -52.12 -40.55 19.34
C ARG A 2 -51.75 -39.34 18.47
N LYS A 3 -51.27 -38.23 19.08
CA LYS A 3 -50.77 -37.04 18.34
C LYS A 3 -49.39 -37.35 17.78
N PRO A 4 -49.07 -36.91 16.53
CA PRO A 4 -47.75 -37.11 15.98
C PRO A 4 -46.75 -36.10 16.58
N VAL A 5 -45.60 -36.60 17.03
CA VAL A 5 -44.44 -35.79 17.44
C VAL A 5 -43.74 -35.27 16.18
N ARG A 6 -43.73 -33.96 15.99
CA ARG A 6 -42.95 -33.33 14.90
C ARG A 6 -41.53 -33.16 15.37
N THR A 7 -40.63 -33.94 14.80
CA THR A 7 -39.18 -33.77 14.99
C THR A 7 -38.70 -32.60 14.15
N PHE A 8 -38.28 -31.52 14.81
CA PHE A 8 -37.59 -30.42 14.13
C PHE A 8 -36.12 -30.84 13.92
N ALA A 9 -35.71 -31.01 12.68
CA ALA A 9 -34.30 -31.15 12.34
C ALA A 9 -33.63 -29.77 12.30
N ILE A 10 -32.73 -29.51 13.26
CA ILE A 10 -31.89 -28.30 13.27
C ILE A 10 -30.75 -28.56 12.29
N VAL A 11 -30.77 -27.88 11.17
CA VAL A 11 -29.64 -27.83 10.22
C VAL A 11 -28.62 -26.87 10.75
N PHE A 12 -27.49 -27.39 11.26
CA PHE A 12 -26.31 -26.59 11.57
C PHE A 12 -25.60 -26.24 10.25
N ALA A 13 -25.70 -24.99 9.82
CA ALA A 13 -24.88 -24.46 8.74
C ALA A 13 -23.46 -24.26 9.26
N LEU A 14 -22.51 -25.07 8.81
CA LEU A 14 -21.07 -24.86 9.04
C LEU A 14 -20.64 -23.64 8.22
N ILE A 15 -20.44 -22.51 8.88
CA ILE A 15 -19.77 -21.36 8.27
C ILE A 15 -18.28 -21.69 8.28
N ALA A 16 -17.74 -22.09 7.13
CA ALA A 16 -16.30 -22.21 6.94
C ALA A 16 -15.71 -20.81 6.99
N ALA A 17 -15.05 -20.47 8.08
CA ALA A 17 -14.22 -19.27 8.16
C ALA A 17 -13.05 -19.45 7.17
N VAL A 18 -13.02 -18.66 6.10
CA VAL A 18 -11.86 -18.57 5.22
C VAL A 18 -10.77 -17.85 6.02
N THR A 19 -9.86 -18.61 6.62
CA THR A 19 -8.64 -18.04 7.20
C THR A 19 -7.74 -17.61 6.04
N VAL A 20 -7.59 -16.31 5.84
CA VAL A 20 -6.51 -15.77 5.00
C VAL A 20 -5.23 -16.13 5.72
N GLN A 21 -4.50 -17.10 5.20
CA GLN A 21 -3.22 -17.52 5.75
C GLN A 21 -2.19 -16.46 5.38
N ALA A 22 -1.57 -15.83 6.37
CA ALA A 22 -0.46 -14.93 6.15
C ALA A 22 0.68 -15.70 5.46
N ASP A 23 1.28 -15.09 4.45
CA ASP A 23 2.49 -15.62 3.79
C ASP A 23 3.68 -14.80 4.26
N ASP A 24 4.36 -15.28 5.31
CA ASP A 24 5.47 -14.56 5.97
C ASP A 24 6.58 -14.16 4.98
N ALA A 25 6.82 -14.94 3.92
CA ALA A 25 7.84 -14.64 2.91
C ALA A 25 7.39 -13.52 1.97
N ALA A 26 6.11 -13.52 1.56
CA ALA A 26 5.53 -12.45 0.77
C ALA A 26 5.45 -11.16 1.57
N ASP A 27 5.05 -11.24 2.84
CA ASP A 27 4.96 -10.11 3.75
C ASP A 27 6.33 -9.44 3.94
N ALA A 28 7.36 -10.22 4.24
CA ALA A 28 8.72 -9.71 4.38
C ALA A 28 9.25 -9.07 3.09
N SER A 29 8.92 -9.65 1.94
CA SER A 29 9.31 -9.11 0.63
C SER A 29 8.60 -7.79 0.32
N ALA A 30 7.30 -7.70 0.61
CA ALA A 30 6.52 -6.49 0.42
C ALA A 30 7.00 -5.36 1.35
N LEU A 31 7.29 -5.65 2.62
CA LEU A 31 7.84 -4.66 3.55
C LEU A 31 9.20 -4.12 3.10
N LYS A 32 10.09 -4.96 2.54
CA LYS A 32 11.35 -4.49 1.93
C LYS A 32 11.12 -3.50 0.78
N VAL A 33 10.09 -3.71 -0.04
CA VAL A 33 9.73 -2.76 -1.10
C VAL A 33 9.27 -1.43 -0.50
N MET A 34 8.49 -1.46 0.58
CA MET A 34 8.03 -0.25 1.27
C MET A 34 9.21 0.53 1.88
N ASP A 35 10.19 -0.17 2.47
CA ASP A 35 11.41 0.46 2.99
C ASP A 35 12.23 1.10 1.87
N ALA A 36 12.43 0.39 0.75
CA ALA A 36 13.14 0.92 -0.41
C ALA A 36 12.43 2.14 -1.02
N PHE A 37 11.09 2.11 -1.08
CA PHE A 37 10.27 3.23 -1.53
C PHE A 37 10.51 4.48 -0.68
N MET A 38 10.43 4.36 0.65
CA MET A 38 10.64 5.50 1.56
C MET A 38 12.09 6.00 1.50
N ALA A 39 13.06 5.11 1.44
CA ALA A 39 14.48 5.46 1.34
C ALA A 39 14.78 6.25 0.06
N ALA A 40 14.34 5.77 -1.11
CA ALA A 40 14.52 6.45 -2.39
C ALA A 40 13.81 7.80 -2.44
N PHE A 41 12.59 7.86 -1.90
CA PHE A 41 11.82 9.10 -1.81
C PHE A 41 12.54 10.14 -0.96
N ASN A 42 13.02 9.79 0.23
CA ASN A 42 13.76 10.68 1.11
C ASN A 42 15.14 11.08 0.56
N ALA A 43 15.78 10.19 -0.19
CA ALA A 43 17.03 10.50 -0.90
C ALA A 43 16.82 11.42 -2.11
N ARG A 44 15.56 11.72 -2.48
CA ARG A 44 15.19 12.48 -3.68
C ARG A 44 15.68 11.81 -4.97
N ASP A 45 15.88 10.50 -4.90
CA ASP A 45 16.28 9.68 -6.04
C ASP A 45 15.03 9.18 -6.78
N THR A 46 14.57 10.01 -7.73
CA THR A 46 13.37 9.70 -8.51
C THR A 46 13.53 8.43 -9.34
N GLN A 47 14.75 8.08 -9.77
CA GLN A 47 15.04 6.87 -10.52
C GLN A 47 14.86 5.62 -9.65
N ALA A 48 15.53 5.57 -8.50
CA ALA A 48 15.39 4.50 -7.53
C ALA A 48 13.94 4.40 -7.01
N TRP A 49 13.27 5.53 -6.81
CA TRP A 49 11.87 5.55 -6.39
C TRP A 49 10.96 4.92 -7.45
N ALA A 50 11.13 5.26 -8.74
CA ALA A 50 10.41 4.67 -9.85
C ALA A 50 10.66 3.15 -9.96
N ASP A 51 11.85 2.67 -9.60
CA ASP A 51 12.21 1.26 -9.63
C ASP A 51 11.50 0.42 -8.55
N THR A 52 10.95 1.03 -7.51
CA THR A 52 10.13 0.34 -6.52
C THR A 52 8.70 0.05 -6.99
N LEU A 53 8.29 0.63 -8.12
CA LEU A 53 6.94 0.51 -8.66
C LEU A 53 6.85 -0.60 -9.72
N LEU A 54 5.65 -1.16 -9.87
CA LEU A 54 5.26 -1.99 -11.01
C LEU A 54 4.38 -1.18 -11.94
N TYR A 55 4.61 -1.31 -13.23
CA TYR A 55 3.84 -0.58 -14.24
C TYR A 55 2.88 -1.51 -15.00
N PRO A 56 1.69 -1.00 -15.44
CA PRO A 56 1.17 0.32 -15.09
C PRO A 56 0.98 0.48 -13.57
N HIS A 57 1.35 1.65 -13.04
CA HIS A 57 1.15 2.01 -11.64
C HIS A 57 -0.04 2.97 -11.53
N VAL A 58 -0.87 2.82 -10.49
CA VAL A 58 -2.03 3.70 -10.28
C VAL A 58 -1.92 4.38 -8.92
N ARG A 59 -2.10 5.71 -8.92
CA ARG A 59 -2.18 6.54 -7.73
C ARG A 59 -3.57 7.15 -7.59
N PHE A 60 -4.18 6.98 -6.42
CA PHE A 60 -5.40 7.67 -5.99
C PHE A 60 -5.01 8.67 -4.90
N ALA A 61 -5.05 9.96 -5.19
CA ALA A 61 -4.77 11.00 -4.19
C ALA A 61 -5.25 12.37 -4.69
N GLY A 62 -5.58 13.27 -3.76
CA GLY A 62 -6.05 14.61 -4.08
C GLY A 62 -7.34 14.62 -4.91
N GLY A 63 -8.22 13.63 -4.73
CA GLY A 63 -9.45 13.49 -5.53
C GLY A 63 -9.21 13.05 -6.98
N THR A 64 -7.99 12.66 -7.33
CA THR A 64 -7.58 12.33 -8.71
C THR A 64 -7.10 10.89 -8.80
N VAL A 65 -7.39 10.24 -9.93
CA VAL A 65 -6.82 8.94 -10.32
C VAL A 65 -5.76 9.19 -11.38
N THR A 66 -4.51 8.86 -11.05
CA THR A 66 -3.37 9.07 -11.95
C THR A 66 -2.74 7.73 -12.32
N PRO A 67 -2.95 7.22 -13.54
CA PRO A 67 -2.22 6.08 -14.06
C PRO A 67 -0.86 6.52 -14.60
N PHE A 68 0.18 5.73 -14.34
CA PHE A 68 1.48 5.83 -14.97
C PHE A 68 1.68 4.58 -15.80
N ALA A 69 1.74 4.73 -17.12
CA ALA A 69 1.85 3.59 -18.03
C ALA A 69 3.18 2.86 -17.86
N ASP A 70 4.25 3.61 -17.61
CA ASP A 70 5.61 3.14 -17.50
C ASP A 70 6.44 4.00 -16.53
N ARG A 71 7.70 3.61 -16.37
CA ARG A 71 8.69 4.24 -15.50
C ARG A 71 8.97 5.69 -15.90
N ASP A 72 9.10 5.95 -17.20
CA ASP A 72 9.46 7.29 -17.70
C ASP A 72 8.33 8.29 -17.49
N ALA A 73 7.08 7.86 -17.66
CA ALA A 73 5.91 8.66 -17.34
C ALA A 73 5.85 9.04 -15.86
N PHE A 74 6.24 8.12 -14.96
CA PHE A 74 6.31 8.39 -13.53
C PHE A 74 7.42 9.42 -13.20
N ILE A 75 8.61 9.25 -13.77
CA ILE A 75 9.75 10.15 -13.55
C ILE A 75 9.42 11.54 -14.07
N ALA A 76 8.83 11.66 -15.26
CA ALA A 76 8.45 12.93 -15.88
C ALA A 76 7.43 13.76 -15.07
N ALA A 77 6.66 13.11 -14.19
CA ALA A 77 5.70 13.79 -13.33
C ALA A 77 6.34 14.71 -12.28
N ASN A 78 7.62 14.48 -11.93
CA ASN A 78 8.44 15.32 -11.04
C ASN A 78 7.78 15.65 -9.70
N HIS A 79 7.28 14.63 -9.02
CA HIS A 79 6.52 14.77 -7.78
C HIS A 79 7.35 15.34 -6.62
N ILE A 80 8.63 14.97 -6.53
CA ILE A 80 9.50 15.37 -5.41
C ILE A 80 9.75 16.88 -5.43
N ASP A 81 10.14 17.43 -6.58
CA ASP A 81 10.40 18.87 -6.69
C ASP A 81 9.12 19.69 -6.45
N LYS A 82 7.98 19.22 -6.94
CA LYS A 82 6.68 19.85 -6.67
C LYS A 82 6.34 19.87 -5.19
N LEU A 83 6.61 18.77 -4.48
CA LEU A 83 6.38 18.65 -3.05
C LEU A 83 7.28 19.59 -2.24
N ILE A 84 8.56 19.68 -2.60
CA ILE A 84 9.52 20.61 -1.98
C ILE A 84 9.07 22.05 -2.18
N ALA A 85 8.75 22.44 -3.43
CA ALA A 85 8.37 23.81 -3.77
C ALA A 85 7.01 24.20 -3.16
N GLY A 86 6.05 23.29 -3.09
CA GLY A 86 4.70 23.57 -2.62
C GLY A 86 4.53 23.50 -1.11
N GLU A 87 5.22 22.58 -0.44
CA GLU A 87 5.00 22.27 0.97
C GLU A 87 6.23 22.49 1.86
N GLY A 88 7.41 22.78 1.29
CA GLY A 88 8.66 22.83 2.05
C GLY A 88 9.05 21.46 2.63
N TRP A 89 8.68 20.39 1.94
CA TRP A 89 8.96 19.02 2.35
C TRP A 89 10.49 18.76 2.35
N ASP A 90 10.96 18.09 3.41
CA ASP A 90 12.33 17.62 3.51
C ASP A 90 12.39 16.09 3.51
N HIS A 91 11.64 15.44 4.39
CA HIS A 91 11.58 13.99 4.46
C HIS A 91 10.24 13.48 5.00
N SER A 92 10.04 12.19 4.87
CA SER A 92 8.86 11.47 5.41
C SER A 92 9.30 10.28 6.24
N LYS A 93 8.40 9.80 7.10
CA LYS A 93 8.59 8.56 7.88
C LYS A 93 7.31 7.75 7.86
N TRP A 94 7.45 6.42 7.87
CA TRP A 94 6.35 5.56 8.23
C TRP A 94 6.09 5.67 9.73
N ASP A 95 4.88 6.08 10.11
CA ASP A 95 4.44 6.04 11.50
C ASP A 95 3.92 4.63 11.83
N SER A 96 3.29 3.96 10.85
CA SER A 96 2.88 2.56 10.95
C SER A 96 2.83 1.89 9.57
N LEU A 97 3.05 0.57 9.58
CA LEU A 97 2.88 -0.34 8.44
C LEU A 97 2.14 -1.57 8.95
N GLN A 98 0.91 -1.79 8.45
CA GLN A 98 0.08 -2.91 8.83
C GLN A 98 -0.30 -3.73 7.61
N ILE A 99 0.08 -5.00 7.57
CA ILE A 99 -0.39 -5.93 6.57
C ILE A 99 -1.86 -6.24 6.84
N VAL A 100 -2.71 -5.97 5.86
CA VAL A 100 -4.17 -6.14 5.97
C VAL A 100 -4.60 -7.47 5.35
N GLN A 101 -4.02 -7.80 4.21
CA GLN A 101 -4.26 -9.05 3.49
C GLN A 101 -2.98 -9.47 2.79
N SER A 102 -2.75 -10.77 2.73
CA SER A 102 -1.54 -11.35 2.15
C SER A 102 -1.86 -12.61 1.37
N SER A 103 -1.09 -12.83 0.31
CA SER A 103 -1.03 -14.04 -0.50
C SER A 103 0.39 -14.21 -1.04
N PRO A 104 0.78 -15.37 -1.60
CA PRO A 104 2.14 -15.59 -2.13
C PRO A 104 2.61 -14.58 -3.18
N LYS A 105 1.70 -13.82 -3.80
CA LYS A 105 2.02 -12.89 -4.89
C LYS A 105 1.44 -11.47 -4.71
N LYS A 106 0.70 -11.22 -3.64
CA LYS A 106 0.07 -9.91 -3.41
C LYS A 106 -0.10 -9.64 -1.93
N VAL A 107 0.29 -8.45 -1.51
CA VAL A 107 0.15 -7.95 -0.14
C VAL A 107 -0.51 -6.59 -0.15
N HIS A 108 -1.53 -6.40 0.68
CA HIS A 108 -2.16 -5.11 0.93
C HIS A 108 -1.64 -4.57 2.27
N ILE A 109 -1.13 -3.34 2.25
CA ILE A 109 -0.51 -2.70 3.42
C ILE A 109 -1.20 -1.38 3.69
N ALA A 110 -1.85 -1.27 4.85
CA ALA A 110 -2.33 -0.01 5.38
C ALA A 110 -1.17 0.68 6.10
N VAL A 111 -0.99 1.98 5.86
CA VAL A 111 0.08 2.75 6.46
C VAL A 111 -0.44 4.07 7.00
N GLU A 112 0.27 4.61 7.97
CA GLU A 112 0.29 6.03 8.27
C GLU A 112 1.70 6.56 8.05
N PHE A 113 1.82 7.72 7.39
CA PHE A 113 3.11 8.38 7.19
C PHE A 113 3.03 9.84 7.53
N SER A 114 4.14 10.38 8.01
CA SER A 114 4.30 11.79 8.34
C SER A 114 5.28 12.49 7.44
N ARG A 115 5.06 13.79 7.25
CA ARG A 115 5.93 14.71 6.52
C ARG A 115 6.57 15.71 7.45
N TYR A 116 7.82 16.05 7.16
CA TYR A 116 8.64 16.91 7.99
C TYR A 116 9.31 18.00 7.15
N HIS A 117 9.48 19.18 7.77
CA HIS A 117 10.36 20.23 7.28
C HIS A 117 11.83 19.95 7.63
N ALA A 118 12.77 20.70 7.06
CA ALA A 118 14.21 20.54 7.28
C ALA A 118 14.64 20.77 8.75
N ASP A 119 13.87 21.56 9.51
CA ASP A 119 14.10 21.79 10.94
C ASP A 119 13.61 20.62 11.83
N GLY A 120 13.05 19.56 11.21
CA GLY A 120 12.50 18.40 11.92
C GLY A 120 11.06 18.59 12.37
N THR A 121 10.41 19.71 12.08
CA THR A 121 9.00 19.93 12.43
C THR A 121 8.09 19.04 11.59
N LYS A 122 7.30 18.19 12.24
CA LYS A 122 6.22 17.43 11.61
C LYS A 122 5.09 18.37 11.24
N TYR A 123 4.74 18.42 9.95
CA TYR A 123 3.66 19.31 9.49
C TYR A 123 2.42 18.61 8.98
N ALA A 124 2.50 17.32 8.66
CA ALA A 124 1.35 16.55 8.19
C ALA A 124 1.50 15.06 8.47
N SER A 125 0.36 14.36 8.59
CA SER A 125 0.26 12.90 8.62
C SER A 125 -0.92 12.46 7.76
N TYR A 126 -0.76 11.33 7.06
CA TYR A 126 -1.79 10.82 6.17
C TYR A 126 -1.87 9.30 6.23
N PRO A 127 -3.08 8.74 6.38
CA PRO A 127 -3.31 7.33 6.13
C PRO A 127 -3.23 7.04 4.62
N SER A 128 -2.77 5.86 4.29
CA SER A 128 -2.68 5.40 2.91
C SER A 128 -2.75 3.88 2.83
N MET A 129 -3.04 3.37 1.64
CA MET A 129 -3.00 1.94 1.36
C MET A 129 -2.14 1.68 0.14
N TYR A 130 -1.32 0.63 0.23
CA TYR A 130 -0.44 0.18 -0.83
C TYR A 130 -0.80 -1.25 -1.23
N ILE A 131 -0.77 -1.51 -2.54
CA ILE A 131 -0.90 -2.83 -3.13
C ILE A 131 0.47 -3.20 -3.70
N VAL A 132 1.11 -4.18 -3.08
CA VAL A 132 2.43 -4.69 -3.47
C VAL A 132 2.25 -6.06 -4.11
N GLU A 133 2.81 -6.26 -5.30
CA GLU A 133 2.67 -7.49 -6.07
C GLU A 133 4.01 -8.08 -6.46
N HIS A 134 4.03 -9.41 -6.65
CA HIS A 134 5.13 -10.14 -7.25
C HIS A 134 4.80 -10.49 -8.70
N VAL A 135 5.48 -9.85 -9.64
CA VAL A 135 5.27 -10.01 -11.09
C VAL A 135 6.63 -10.17 -11.77
N ASP A 136 6.73 -11.17 -12.63
CA ASP A 136 7.94 -11.45 -13.41
C ASP A 136 9.23 -11.54 -12.57
N GLY A 137 9.12 -12.23 -11.42
CA GLY A 137 10.25 -12.44 -10.49
C GLY A 137 10.60 -11.23 -9.61
N ARG A 138 9.81 -10.16 -9.63
CA ARG A 138 10.07 -8.93 -8.90
C ARG A 138 8.86 -8.49 -8.05
N TRP A 139 9.12 -8.10 -6.81
CA TRP A 139 8.16 -7.39 -5.98
C TRP A 139 8.20 -5.89 -6.26
N GLY A 140 7.04 -5.24 -6.28
CA GLY A 140 6.92 -3.81 -6.44
C GLY A 140 5.51 -3.30 -6.17
N ILE A 141 5.36 -1.99 -6.04
CA ILE A 141 4.08 -1.35 -5.72
C ILE A 141 3.29 -1.17 -7.02
N ARG A 142 2.15 -1.87 -7.12
CA ARG A 142 1.22 -1.78 -8.25
C ARG A 142 0.30 -0.58 -8.17
N ALA A 143 -0.19 -0.29 -6.97
CA ALA A 143 -1.09 0.82 -6.75
C ALA A 143 -0.96 1.37 -5.32
N ARG A 144 -1.33 2.63 -5.16
CA ARG A 144 -1.49 3.26 -3.85
C ARG A 144 -2.69 4.19 -3.81
N SER A 145 -3.37 4.22 -2.67
CA SER A 145 -4.39 5.19 -2.34
C SER A 145 -3.93 6.00 -1.14
N SER A 146 -3.97 7.33 -1.23
CA SER A 146 -3.49 8.22 -0.17
C SER A 146 -4.49 9.33 0.10
N PHE A 147 -4.64 9.68 1.38
CA PHE A 147 -5.38 10.86 1.80
C PHE A 147 -4.54 12.14 1.73
N ALA A 148 -3.26 12.05 1.38
CA ALA A 148 -2.46 13.22 1.04
C ALA A 148 -3.03 13.92 -0.22
N PRO A 149 -2.97 15.24 -0.29
CA PRO A 149 -3.44 16.01 -1.44
C PRO A 149 -2.67 15.72 -2.72
#